data_dad4e3b26d0e6028f1f080e4f93fd86a
#
_entry.id   dad4e3b26d0e6028f1f080e4f93fd86a
#
_cell.length_a   1.000
_cell.length_b   1.000
_cell.length_c   1.000
_cell.angle_alpha   90.00
_cell.angle_beta   90.00
_cell.angle_gamma   90.00
#
_symmetry.space_group_name_H-M   'P 1'
#
loop_
_entity.id
_entity.type
_entity.pdbx_description
1 polymer ?
#
loop_
_entity_poly.entity_id
_entity_poly.type
_entity_poly.pdbx_seq_one_letter_code
_entity_poly.pdbx_strand_id
1 'polypeptide(L)'
;MENEALSEFEIKVDKVKRLEEMGEKAYKAKFNKTHEIHDLEKYELGTKVKVAGRMTFKRTFGKLIFARLYAIGDNFEYKFDEKLRTSVQISLSQNIVGEEALKKFKEFCDIGDFVGVSGELIRTQTGELTVQVEKFELLSKALRGLPEKFHGLVDVDSRYRQRYLDIIANERSRDIILTRFKVTQFIREFYIKHGFLEVETPILQNAVGGALAKPFKTHHNALDLDMNLRISPETFLKRTIACGFDKVFEIAKDFRNEGLCVDKLQEFTMLESYAAYWDFEDSIKFYTEMFREVCHYVFGKYEFTANGRTIKLPEIFPRLDYVATLNEILGFNVLDMTDVDEFKKLVLEKNLLEDYELKDQFTVGGIIDLLYKRKMRPNIIEPTILYNYPNVVPLVRYSDADDRIIEMFQLVIDGQEMVKGYSELVNPIQQKKGFEEQAKAKQRGDAEAMDYDKEYILAMEHGFPPISGIGFGIDVFLYHILDCENIRDTILFPITKPLDKEDQDED
;
A
#
# COMPACT_ATOMS: atom_id res chain seq x y z
N MET A 1 15.09 50.96 -16.63
CA MET A 1 15.45 49.58 -16.15
C MET A 1 14.59 49.38 -14.94
N GLU A 2 13.48 48.75 -15.13
CA GLU A 2 12.61 48.30 -14.04
C GLU A 2 13.40 47.26 -13.21
N ASN A 3 13.56 47.56 -11.91
CA ASN A 3 14.06 46.56 -10.96
C ASN A 3 12.98 45.47 -10.87
N GLU A 4 13.10 44.39 -11.64
CA GLU A 4 12.32 43.21 -11.38
C GLU A 4 12.63 42.72 -9.96
N ALA A 5 11.61 42.61 -9.14
CA ALA A 5 11.76 42.09 -7.78
C ALA A 5 12.19 40.63 -7.88
N LEU A 6 13.30 40.26 -7.22
CA LEU A 6 13.80 38.87 -7.17
C LEU A 6 12.70 37.95 -6.65
N SER A 7 12.57 36.81 -7.30
CA SER A 7 11.67 35.73 -6.84
C SER A 7 12.10 35.19 -5.46
N GLU A 8 11.20 34.57 -4.73
CA GLU A 8 11.52 33.94 -3.44
C GLU A 8 12.68 32.93 -3.58
N PHE A 9 12.72 32.19 -4.69
CA PHE A 9 13.79 31.26 -5.01
C PHE A 9 15.17 32.00 -5.14
N GLU A 10 15.22 33.04 -5.90
CA GLU A 10 16.46 33.84 -6.12
C GLU A 10 16.97 34.46 -4.82
N ILE A 11 16.07 34.98 -3.97
CA ILE A 11 16.42 35.50 -2.64
C ILE A 11 17.05 34.40 -1.77
N LYS A 12 16.53 33.20 -1.81
CA LYS A 12 17.07 32.10 -1.02
C LYS A 12 18.38 31.55 -1.59
N VAL A 13 18.56 31.57 -2.91
CA VAL A 13 19.84 31.27 -3.57
C VAL A 13 20.89 32.28 -3.17
N ASP A 14 20.57 33.60 -3.12
CA ASP A 14 21.48 34.65 -2.64
C ASP A 14 21.91 34.40 -1.19
N LYS A 15 21.00 34.03 -0.30
CA LYS A 15 21.34 33.67 1.08
C LYS A 15 22.33 32.50 1.17
N VAL A 16 22.23 31.51 0.29
CA VAL A 16 23.22 30.40 0.21
C VAL A 16 24.59 30.94 -0.15
N LYS A 17 24.70 31.76 -1.20
CA LYS A 17 25.97 32.36 -1.62
C LYS A 17 26.61 33.19 -0.50
N ARG A 18 25.83 34.00 0.18
CA ARG A 18 26.30 34.83 1.28
C ARG A 18 26.77 34.00 2.48
N LEU A 19 26.13 32.89 2.79
CA LEU A 19 26.61 31.94 3.81
C LEU A 19 27.96 31.34 3.43
N GLU A 20 28.13 30.96 2.16
CA GLU A 20 29.38 30.40 1.65
C GLU A 20 30.52 31.44 1.68
N GLU A 21 30.24 32.71 1.35
CA GLU A 21 31.19 33.83 1.47
C GLU A 21 31.62 34.09 2.92
N MET A 22 30.74 33.81 3.89
CA MET A 22 31.02 33.83 5.32
C MET A 22 31.81 32.59 5.82
N GLY A 23 32.14 31.65 4.92
CA GLY A 23 32.82 30.39 5.25
C GLY A 23 31.92 29.36 5.91
N GLU A 24 30.57 29.52 5.77
CA GLU A 24 29.60 28.61 6.34
C GLU A 24 28.92 27.73 5.28
N LYS A 25 28.56 26.51 5.66
CA LYS A 25 27.87 25.57 4.76
C LYS A 25 26.36 25.68 4.94
N ALA A 26 25.65 26.03 3.88
CA ALA A 26 24.18 25.99 3.83
C ALA A 26 23.63 24.59 3.82
N TYR A 27 24.44 23.56 3.47
CA TYR A 27 24.11 22.15 3.42
C TYR A 27 25.17 21.35 4.19
N LYS A 28 24.77 20.76 5.32
CA LYS A 28 25.67 20.01 6.19
C LYS A 28 25.55 18.51 5.96
N ALA A 29 26.65 17.78 6.08
CA ALA A 29 26.67 16.33 5.89
C ALA A 29 26.11 15.55 7.08
N LYS A 30 26.15 16.13 8.30
CA LYS A 30 25.75 15.43 9.54
C LYS A 30 25.30 16.39 10.62
N PHE A 31 24.35 15.92 11.43
CA PHE A 31 23.99 16.52 12.71
C PHE A 31 23.69 15.39 13.72
N ASN A 32 24.27 15.47 14.91
CA ASN A 32 24.06 14.45 15.95
C ASN A 32 22.91 14.86 16.86
N LYS A 33 21.71 14.31 16.62
CA LYS A 33 20.59 14.42 17.56
C LYS A 33 20.89 13.61 18.82
N THR A 34 20.31 14.02 19.94
CA THR A 34 20.30 13.24 21.19
C THR A 34 18.89 12.80 21.59
N HIS A 35 17.88 13.47 21.06
CA HIS A 35 16.46 13.24 21.36
C HIS A 35 15.62 13.35 20.10
N GLU A 36 14.51 12.59 20.07
CA GLU A 36 13.51 12.70 19.02
C GLU A 36 12.37 13.66 19.47
N ILE A 37 11.77 14.36 18.49
CA ILE A 37 10.71 15.35 18.79
C ILE A 37 9.49 14.68 19.41
N HIS A 38 9.13 13.46 19.00
CA HIS A 38 7.97 12.74 19.50
C HIS A 38 8.15 12.28 20.96
N ASP A 39 9.38 12.14 21.43
CA ASP A 39 9.70 11.67 22.77
C ASP A 39 9.89 12.79 23.80
N LEU A 40 9.93 14.04 23.38
CA LEU A 40 10.30 15.16 24.27
C LEU A 40 9.41 15.30 25.52
N GLU A 41 8.16 14.86 25.47
CA GLU A 41 7.27 14.86 26.64
C GLU A 41 7.67 13.85 27.73
N LYS A 42 8.49 12.86 27.38
CA LYS A 42 8.98 11.84 28.33
C LYS A 42 10.10 12.36 29.26
N TYR A 43 10.67 13.53 28.94
CA TYR A 43 11.80 14.09 29.65
C TYR A 43 11.36 15.20 30.62
N GLU A 44 12.08 15.32 31.74
CA GLU A 44 11.87 16.38 32.72
C GLU A 44 12.22 17.76 32.17
N LEU A 45 11.50 18.80 32.61
CA LEU A 45 11.84 20.19 32.27
C LEU A 45 13.23 20.50 32.85
N GLY A 46 14.01 21.30 32.13
CA GLY A 46 15.42 21.54 32.43
C GLY A 46 16.39 20.60 31.75
N THR A 47 15.91 19.50 31.13
CA THR A 47 16.76 18.59 30.38
C THR A 47 17.39 19.29 29.17
N LYS A 48 18.71 19.11 28.99
CA LYS A 48 19.43 19.58 27.80
C LYS A 48 19.20 18.61 26.65
N VAL A 49 18.60 19.11 25.58
CA VAL A 49 18.25 18.33 24.39
C VAL A 49 18.95 18.88 23.15
N LYS A 50 19.21 17.99 22.19
CA LYS A 50 19.68 18.35 20.87
C LYS A 50 18.79 17.69 19.84
N VAL A 51 17.97 18.50 19.14
CA VAL A 51 16.94 18.06 18.18
C VAL A 51 17.11 18.74 16.84
N ALA A 52 16.59 18.12 15.80
CA ALA A 52 16.59 18.69 14.45
C ALA A 52 15.26 18.41 13.75
N GLY A 53 14.89 19.30 12.86
CA GLY A 53 13.67 19.14 12.06
C GLY A 53 13.53 20.24 11.01
N ARG A 54 12.52 20.11 10.19
CA ARG A 54 12.12 21.12 9.20
C ARG A 54 11.37 22.24 9.90
N MET A 55 11.79 23.49 9.68
CA MET A 55 11.10 24.67 10.23
C MET A 55 9.79 24.94 9.48
N THR A 56 8.66 24.76 10.16
CA THR A 56 7.31 24.92 9.57
C THR A 56 6.62 26.22 9.98
N PHE A 57 7.20 26.93 10.93
CA PHE A 57 6.67 28.20 11.43
C PHE A 57 7.83 29.04 12.00
N LYS A 58 7.75 30.37 11.80
CA LYS A 58 8.69 31.34 12.37
C LYS A 58 7.96 32.65 12.64
N ARG A 59 8.11 33.19 13.84
CA ARG A 59 7.57 34.49 14.23
C ARG A 59 8.55 35.25 15.09
N THR A 60 8.80 36.53 14.73
CA THR A 60 9.79 37.39 15.39
C THR A 60 9.10 38.46 16.22
N PHE A 61 9.50 38.61 17.47
CA PHE A 61 9.05 39.62 18.41
C PHE A 61 10.28 40.40 18.95
N GLY A 62 10.77 41.37 18.21
CA GLY A 62 11.94 42.13 18.59
C GLY A 62 13.18 41.28 18.84
N LYS A 63 13.50 41.06 20.15
CA LYS A 63 14.65 40.28 20.62
C LYS A 63 14.34 38.79 20.90
N LEU A 64 13.18 38.34 20.50
CA LEU A 64 12.72 36.98 20.72
C LEU A 64 12.14 36.38 19.40
N ILE A 65 12.52 35.17 19.06
CA ILE A 65 11.97 34.46 17.93
C ILE A 65 11.36 33.15 18.45
N PHE A 66 10.13 32.86 18.04
CA PHE A 66 9.53 31.53 18.13
C PHE A 66 9.52 30.88 16.76
N ALA A 67 9.88 29.61 16.70
CA ALA A 67 9.76 28.80 15.50
C ALA A 67 9.26 27.40 15.89
N ARG A 68 8.87 26.61 14.90
CA ARG A 68 8.43 25.23 15.10
C ARG A 68 9.22 24.31 14.20
N LEU A 69 9.83 23.30 14.77
CA LEU A 69 10.53 22.24 14.05
C LEU A 69 9.60 21.04 13.92
N TYR A 70 9.53 20.47 12.73
CA TYR A 70 8.75 19.28 12.38
C TYR A 70 9.69 18.13 12.02
N ALA A 71 9.47 16.98 12.63
CA ALA A 71 10.04 15.69 12.24
C ALA A 71 9.13 14.56 12.74
N ILE A 72 8.98 13.50 11.95
CA ILE A 72 8.30 12.29 12.39
C ILE A 72 9.23 11.53 13.35
N GLY A 73 10.54 11.47 13.02
CA GLY A 73 11.52 10.70 13.79
C GLY A 73 11.51 9.22 13.41
N ASP A 74 12.18 8.42 14.25
CA ASP A 74 12.28 6.97 14.14
C ASP A 74 11.97 6.31 15.50
N ASN A 75 11.80 4.99 15.52
CA ASN A 75 11.56 4.21 16.76
C ASN A 75 10.38 4.71 17.63
N PHE A 76 9.31 5.21 17.00
CA PHE A 76 8.12 5.67 17.71
C PHE A 76 7.05 4.57 17.79
N GLU A 77 6.35 4.53 18.91
CA GLU A 77 5.09 3.82 19.01
C GLU A 77 4.02 4.62 18.26
N TYR A 78 3.32 3.97 17.36
CA TYR A 78 2.25 4.60 16.59
C TYR A 78 0.97 3.78 16.71
N LYS A 79 -0.12 4.47 17.02
CA LYS A 79 -1.48 3.97 16.94
C LYS A 79 -2.31 4.96 16.14
N PHE A 80 -3.20 4.46 15.31
CA PHE A 80 -3.98 5.29 14.40
C PHE A 80 -4.82 6.35 15.12
N ASP A 81 -5.38 6.02 16.29
CA ASP A 81 -6.22 6.91 17.10
C ASP A 81 -5.43 7.79 18.08
N GLU A 82 -4.10 7.62 18.18
CA GLU A 82 -3.24 8.41 19.06
C GLU A 82 -2.45 9.45 18.26
N LYS A 83 -2.58 10.71 18.66
CA LYS A 83 -1.87 11.80 17.96
C LYS A 83 -0.37 11.74 18.21
N LEU A 84 0.41 11.34 17.18
CA LEU A 84 1.86 11.40 17.24
C LEU A 84 2.33 12.86 17.28
N ARG A 85 3.17 13.20 18.26
CA ARG A 85 3.82 14.50 18.28
C ARG A 85 4.89 14.59 17.18
N THR A 86 4.61 15.33 16.14
CA THR A 86 5.53 15.52 15.01
C THR A 86 6.21 16.89 15.01
N SER A 87 5.98 17.73 16.02
CA SER A 87 6.59 19.06 16.09
C SER A 87 6.85 19.54 17.49
N VAL A 88 7.87 20.39 17.64
CA VAL A 88 8.20 21.07 18.88
C VAL A 88 8.40 22.56 18.61
N GLN A 89 7.98 23.41 19.55
CA GLN A 89 8.30 24.82 19.55
C GLN A 89 9.75 25.03 19.97
N ILE A 90 10.44 25.95 19.33
CA ILE A 90 11.74 26.45 19.75
C ILE A 90 11.67 27.95 20.02
N SER A 91 12.42 28.42 21.00
CA SER A 91 12.52 29.86 21.31
C SER A 91 13.99 30.32 21.31
N LEU A 92 14.27 31.35 20.57
CA LEU A 92 15.59 32.00 20.52
C LEU A 92 15.46 33.39 21.14
N SER A 93 16.10 33.63 22.28
CA SER A 93 16.15 34.92 22.96
C SER A 93 17.56 35.54 22.82
N GLN A 94 17.66 36.82 22.51
CA GLN A 94 18.93 37.55 22.43
C GLN A 94 19.78 37.37 23.71
N ASN A 95 19.13 37.30 24.87
CA ASN A 95 19.83 37.16 26.15
C ASN A 95 20.52 35.79 26.33
N ILE A 96 20.11 34.81 25.54
CA ILE A 96 20.62 33.40 25.64
C ILE A 96 21.56 33.10 24.48
N VAL A 97 21.10 33.31 23.23
CA VAL A 97 21.89 32.95 22.04
C VAL A 97 22.90 34.06 21.64
N GLY A 98 22.75 35.29 22.17
CA GLY A 98 23.52 36.47 21.77
C GLY A 98 22.91 37.20 20.56
N GLU A 99 23.32 38.45 20.38
CA GLU A 99 22.76 39.34 19.34
C GLU A 99 23.12 38.86 17.92
N GLU A 100 24.37 38.48 17.72
CA GLU A 100 24.88 38.06 16.43
C GLU A 100 24.19 36.76 15.95
N ALA A 101 24.07 35.76 16.81
CA ALA A 101 23.39 34.52 16.52
C ALA A 101 21.90 34.76 16.22
N LEU A 102 21.24 35.65 16.98
CA LEU A 102 19.82 35.97 16.73
C LEU A 102 19.64 36.66 15.37
N LYS A 103 20.49 37.60 15.01
CA LYS A 103 20.50 38.29 13.70
C LYS A 103 20.70 37.28 12.58
N LYS A 104 21.67 36.37 12.73
CA LYS A 104 21.95 35.30 11.77
C LYS A 104 20.76 34.36 11.58
N PHE A 105 20.12 33.91 12.66
CA PHE A 105 18.93 33.08 12.56
C PHE A 105 17.79 33.83 11.85
N LYS A 106 17.60 35.10 12.16
CA LYS A 106 16.57 35.94 11.54
C LYS A 106 16.76 36.05 10.04
N GLU A 107 17.99 36.26 9.60
CA GLU A 107 18.36 36.54 8.21
C GLU A 107 18.42 35.27 7.34
N PHE A 108 19.07 34.21 7.81
CA PHE A 108 19.42 33.05 7.00
C PHE A 108 18.52 31.86 7.18
N CYS A 109 17.77 31.74 8.30
CA CYS A 109 16.86 30.61 8.49
C CYS A 109 15.44 30.99 8.11
N ASP A 110 14.89 30.33 7.10
CA ASP A 110 13.53 30.55 6.58
C ASP A 110 12.62 29.32 6.83
N ILE A 111 11.30 29.53 6.71
CA ILE A 111 10.35 28.42 6.71
C ILE A 111 10.70 27.46 5.56
N GLY A 112 10.71 26.17 5.86
CA GLY A 112 11.15 25.12 4.95
C GLY A 112 12.54 24.58 5.25
N ASP A 113 13.43 25.37 5.87
CA ASP A 113 14.80 24.96 6.19
C ASP A 113 14.85 23.82 7.22
N PHE A 114 15.86 22.97 7.12
CA PHE A 114 16.22 22.06 8.20
C PHE A 114 17.16 22.73 9.17
N VAL A 115 16.77 22.72 10.44
CA VAL A 115 17.52 23.38 11.51
C VAL A 115 17.74 22.40 12.66
N GLY A 116 18.99 22.36 13.13
CA GLY A 116 19.34 21.67 14.37
C GLY A 116 19.48 22.68 15.50
N VAL A 117 18.98 22.35 16.68
CA VAL A 117 19.08 23.19 17.88
C VAL A 117 19.53 22.37 19.08
N SER A 118 20.28 23.02 19.98
CA SER A 118 20.54 22.53 21.32
C SER A 118 20.10 23.55 22.35
N GLY A 119 19.53 23.09 23.44
CA GLY A 119 19.01 23.97 24.50
C GLY A 119 18.28 23.18 25.57
N GLU A 120 17.58 23.91 26.42
CA GLU A 120 16.88 23.38 27.56
C GLU A 120 15.38 23.19 27.27
N LEU A 121 14.84 22.08 27.72
CA LEU A 121 13.42 21.80 27.58
C LEU A 121 12.64 22.57 28.65
N ILE A 122 11.74 23.43 28.22
CA ILE A 122 10.91 24.27 29.10
C ILE A 122 9.43 24.21 28.71
N ARG A 123 8.57 24.73 29.58
CA ARG A 123 7.19 25.10 29.19
C ARG A 123 7.06 26.62 29.20
N THR A 124 6.45 27.16 28.16
CA THR A 124 6.11 28.59 28.10
C THR A 124 5.01 28.94 29.12
N GLN A 125 4.74 30.22 29.33
CA GLN A 125 3.64 30.69 30.19
C GLN A 125 2.27 30.14 29.74
N THR A 126 2.11 29.84 28.45
CA THR A 126 0.89 29.23 27.89
C THR A 126 0.89 27.71 27.95
N GLY A 127 1.89 27.07 28.58
CA GLY A 127 2.00 25.62 28.73
C GLY A 127 2.61 24.86 27.54
N GLU A 128 3.02 25.57 26.45
CA GLU A 128 3.60 24.92 25.27
C GLU A 128 5.01 24.38 25.55
N LEU A 129 5.24 23.08 25.27
CA LEU A 129 6.55 22.45 25.38
C LEU A 129 7.50 23.06 24.35
N THR A 130 8.63 23.58 24.80
CA THR A 130 9.53 24.42 24.01
C THR A 130 10.98 24.08 24.31
N VAL A 131 11.81 24.02 23.29
CA VAL A 131 13.27 24.01 23.46
C VAL A 131 13.75 25.45 23.49
N GLN A 132 14.23 25.89 24.64
CA GLN A 132 14.90 27.18 24.80
C GLN A 132 16.32 27.07 24.25
N VAL A 133 16.50 27.62 23.06
CA VAL A 133 17.71 27.41 22.25
C VAL A 133 18.90 28.17 22.82
N GLU A 134 20.00 27.44 23.00
CA GLU A 134 21.33 27.99 23.34
C GLU A 134 22.24 28.07 22.11
N LYS A 135 22.13 27.08 21.22
CA LYS A 135 22.87 27.06 19.93
C LYS A 135 21.97 26.48 18.84
N PHE A 136 22.14 26.99 17.64
CA PHE A 136 21.48 26.48 16.44
C PHE A 136 22.48 26.27 15.30
N GLU A 137 22.08 25.42 14.36
CA GLU A 137 22.79 25.17 13.11
C GLU A 137 21.79 25.08 11.97
N LEU A 138 22.02 25.85 10.88
CA LEU A 138 21.34 25.58 9.62
C LEU A 138 21.93 24.31 9.03
N LEU A 139 21.07 23.31 8.77
CA LEU A 139 21.49 22.00 8.28
C LEU A 139 21.30 21.87 6.77
N SER A 140 20.18 22.40 6.26
CA SER A 140 19.87 22.40 4.84
C SER A 140 18.91 23.54 4.52
N LYS A 141 19.28 24.35 3.53
CA LYS A 141 18.47 25.46 3.02
C LYS A 141 17.39 24.97 2.08
N ALA A 142 16.15 25.34 2.32
CA ALA A 142 15.04 25.12 1.39
C ALA A 142 14.96 26.30 0.41
N LEU A 143 15.02 26.03 -0.87
CA LEU A 143 14.96 27.07 -1.90
C LEU A 143 13.53 27.42 -2.31
N ARG A 144 12.57 26.49 -2.09
CA ARG A 144 11.14 26.71 -2.34
C ARG A 144 10.36 26.75 -1.03
N GLY A 145 9.24 27.48 -1.00
CA GLY A 145 8.36 27.58 0.16
C GLY A 145 7.64 26.26 0.47
N LEU A 146 7.09 26.17 1.67
CA LEU A 146 6.11 25.14 2.01
C LEU A 146 4.70 25.64 1.64
N PRO A 147 3.76 24.74 1.32
CA PRO A 147 2.36 25.11 1.13
C PRO A 147 1.82 25.90 2.32
N GLU A 148 0.88 26.81 2.08
CA GLU A 148 0.26 27.57 3.15
C GLU A 148 -0.43 26.66 4.17
N LYS A 149 -0.18 26.93 5.46
CA LYS A 149 -0.55 26.07 6.58
C LYS A 149 -2.07 25.85 6.75
N PHE A 150 -2.89 26.74 6.20
CA PHE A 150 -4.34 26.74 6.40
C PHE A 150 -5.12 26.09 5.24
N HIS A 151 -4.51 25.91 4.09
CA HIS A 151 -5.16 25.33 2.92
C HIS A 151 -4.50 24.02 2.46
N GLY A 152 -3.24 23.74 2.88
CA GLY A 152 -2.49 22.56 2.46
C GLY A 152 -2.36 22.50 0.92
N LEU A 153 -2.03 21.33 0.41
CA LEU A 153 -2.24 20.99 -0.99
C LEU A 153 -3.69 20.48 -1.11
N VAL A 154 -4.59 21.31 -1.65
CA VAL A 154 -6.03 20.97 -1.79
C VAL A 154 -6.26 20.14 -3.04
N ASP A 155 -5.55 20.46 -4.13
CA ASP A 155 -5.66 19.73 -5.37
C ASP A 155 -5.11 18.32 -5.23
N VAL A 156 -5.92 17.32 -5.59
CA VAL A 156 -5.60 15.89 -5.42
C VAL A 156 -4.41 15.46 -6.26
N ASP A 157 -4.27 15.96 -7.49
CA ASP A 157 -3.16 15.61 -8.36
C ASP A 157 -1.84 16.17 -7.84
N SER A 158 -1.83 17.43 -7.40
CA SER A 158 -0.68 18.06 -6.73
C SER A 158 -0.28 17.31 -5.45
N ARG A 159 -1.23 16.81 -4.66
CA ARG A 159 -0.96 15.98 -3.47
C ARG A 159 -0.20 14.70 -3.81
N TYR A 160 -0.53 14.05 -4.91
CA TYR A 160 0.16 12.83 -5.34
C TYR A 160 1.53 13.12 -5.96
N ARG A 161 1.68 14.22 -6.72
CA ARG A 161 2.95 14.63 -7.34
C ARG A 161 3.95 15.13 -6.30
N GLN A 162 3.48 15.95 -5.38
CA GLN A 162 4.30 16.54 -4.31
C GLN A 162 4.01 15.89 -2.96
N ARG A 163 3.97 14.54 -2.94
CA ARG A 163 3.60 13.76 -1.76
C ARG A 163 4.41 14.10 -0.51
N TYR A 164 5.68 14.47 -0.68
CA TYR A 164 6.56 14.93 0.39
C TYR A 164 6.07 16.23 1.06
N LEU A 165 5.35 17.09 0.35
CA LEU A 165 4.70 18.27 0.92
C LEU A 165 3.34 17.94 1.53
N ASP A 166 2.56 17.08 0.88
CA ASP A 166 1.27 16.61 1.38
C ASP A 166 1.40 15.96 2.76
N ILE A 167 2.39 15.08 2.97
CA ILE A 167 2.64 14.43 4.26
C ILE A 167 3.02 15.42 5.36
N ILE A 168 3.70 16.52 5.02
CA ILE A 168 4.05 17.58 5.98
C ILE A 168 2.81 18.40 6.36
N ALA A 169 2.00 18.75 5.36
CA ALA A 169 0.88 19.68 5.51
C ALA A 169 -0.41 18.99 5.97
N ASN A 170 -0.62 17.74 5.56
CA ASN A 170 -1.86 17.00 5.75
C ASN A 170 -1.68 15.84 6.74
N GLU A 171 -2.30 15.95 7.92
CA GLU A 171 -2.23 14.95 8.99
C GLU A 171 -2.80 13.60 8.53
N ARG A 172 -3.94 13.60 7.84
CA ARG A 172 -4.59 12.39 7.36
C ARG A 172 -3.70 11.60 6.38
N SER A 173 -3.08 12.28 5.41
CA SER A 173 -2.16 11.65 4.46
C SER A 173 -0.96 11.02 5.17
N ARG A 174 -0.41 11.72 6.15
CA ARG A 174 0.69 11.21 6.97
C ARG A 174 0.28 9.96 7.74
N ASP A 175 -0.88 10.00 8.39
CA ASP A 175 -1.36 8.92 9.25
C ASP A 175 -1.65 7.65 8.44
N ILE A 176 -2.20 7.76 7.24
CA ILE A 176 -2.37 6.63 6.31
C ILE A 176 -1.02 5.95 6.00
N ILE A 177 0.00 6.75 5.66
CA ILE A 177 1.33 6.22 5.31
C ILE A 177 2.03 5.60 6.52
N LEU A 178 1.92 6.21 7.70
CA LEU A 178 2.48 5.65 8.93
C LEU A 178 1.78 4.33 9.30
N THR A 179 0.46 4.27 9.17
CA THR A 179 -0.31 3.03 9.38
C THR A 179 0.14 1.94 8.41
N ARG A 180 0.34 2.26 7.12
CA ARG A 180 0.87 1.30 6.16
C ARG A 180 2.19 0.68 6.62
N PHE A 181 3.15 1.48 7.07
CA PHE A 181 4.44 0.98 7.52
C PHE A 181 4.28 0.03 8.71
N LYS A 182 3.47 0.42 9.69
CA LYS A 182 3.23 -0.38 10.89
C LYS A 182 2.44 -1.66 10.62
N VAL A 183 1.42 -1.61 9.75
CA VAL A 183 0.66 -2.79 9.32
C VAL A 183 1.57 -3.78 8.59
N THR A 184 2.39 -3.31 7.66
CA THR A 184 3.32 -4.18 6.92
C THR A 184 4.34 -4.85 7.86
N GLN A 185 4.86 -4.11 8.85
CA GLN A 185 5.74 -4.66 9.87
C GLN A 185 5.02 -5.69 10.74
N PHE A 186 3.81 -5.39 11.24
CA PHE A 186 3.01 -6.29 12.06
C PHE A 186 2.71 -7.62 11.34
N ILE A 187 2.28 -7.54 10.08
CA ILE A 187 2.01 -8.74 9.26
C ILE A 187 3.27 -9.61 9.14
N ARG A 188 4.44 -9.00 8.86
CA ARG A 188 5.71 -9.73 8.77
C ARG A 188 6.04 -10.44 10.07
N GLU A 189 5.93 -9.75 11.21
CA GLU A 189 6.16 -10.32 12.54
C GLU A 189 5.17 -11.44 12.89
N PHE A 190 3.90 -11.28 12.50
CA PHE A 190 2.87 -12.30 12.68
C PHE A 190 3.23 -13.59 11.93
N TYR A 191 3.60 -13.50 10.64
CA TYR A 191 3.99 -14.65 9.83
C TYR A 191 5.24 -15.35 10.39
N ILE A 192 6.28 -14.60 10.72
CA ILE A 192 7.52 -15.14 11.30
C ILE A 192 7.22 -15.86 12.62
N LYS A 193 6.41 -15.29 13.50
CA LYS A 193 5.99 -15.90 14.77
C LYS A 193 5.26 -17.23 14.56
N HIS A 194 4.55 -17.40 13.44
CA HIS A 194 3.83 -18.63 13.11
C HIS A 194 4.67 -19.62 12.28
N GLY A 195 5.97 -19.40 12.17
CA GLY A 195 6.92 -20.31 11.57
C GLY A 195 7.03 -20.20 10.04
N PHE A 196 6.51 -19.14 9.44
CA PHE A 196 6.74 -18.85 8.03
C PHE A 196 8.12 -18.22 7.80
N LEU A 197 8.77 -18.58 6.71
CA LEU A 197 10.00 -17.98 6.23
C LEU A 197 9.66 -16.92 5.17
N GLU A 198 10.19 -15.70 5.32
CA GLU A 198 10.13 -14.68 4.28
C GLU A 198 11.13 -15.03 3.18
N VAL A 199 10.67 -15.08 1.96
CA VAL A 199 11.49 -15.40 0.79
C VAL A 199 11.32 -14.35 -0.29
N GLU A 200 12.24 -14.32 -1.26
CA GLU A 200 12.18 -13.46 -2.43
C GLU A 200 12.19 -14.32 -3.69
N THR A 201 11.26 -14.03 -4.59
CA THR A 201 11.14 -14.72 -5.88
C THR A 201 11.33 -13.74 -7.06
N PRO A 202 11.65 -14.24 -8.27
CA PRO A 202 11.96 -13.36 -9.41
C PRO A 202 10.81 -12.43 -9.80
N ILE A 203 11.12 -11.14 -9.99
CA ILE A 203 10.20 -10.17 -10.59
C ILE A 203 10.17 -10.33 -12.12
N LEU A 204 11.33 -10.58 -12.74
CA LEU A 204 11.43 -10.84 -14.18
C LEU A 204 11.14 -12.30 -14.46
N GLN A 205 10.16 -12.58 -15.29
CA GLN A 205 9.68 -13.93 -15.58
C GLN A 205 9.53 -14.17 -17.08
N ASN A 206 9.82 -15.40 -17.51
CA ASN A 206 9.68 -15.81 -18.92
C ASN A 206 8.21 -16.14 -19.24
N ALA A 207 7.51 -16.81 -18.33
CA ALA A 207 6.09 -17.14 -18.45
C ALA A 207 5.29 -16.37 -17.39
N VAL A 208 4.12 -15.91 -17.79
CA VAL A 208 3.18 -15.20 -16.90
C VAL A 208 2.19 -16.20 -16.32
N GLY A 209 2.16 -16.31 -15.00
CA GLY A 209 1.28 -17.24 -14.30
C GLY A 209 0.92 -16.75 -12.88
N GLY A 210 0.10 -17.53 -12.17
CA GLY A 210 -0.33 -17.22 -10.80
C GLY A 210 -1.55 -16.29 -10.70
N ALA A 211 -1.97 -15.66 -11.80
CA ALA A 211 -3.17 -14.82 -11.85
C ALA A 211 -3.69 -14.69 -13.29
N LEU A 212 -4.90 -14.15 -13.42
CA LEU A 212 -5.47 -13.73 -14.71
C LEU A 212 -5.32 -12.21 -14.81
N ALA A 213 -4.28 -11.73 -15.49
CA ALA A 213 -4.00 -10.31 -15.66
C ALA A 213 -3.04 -10.05 -16.82
N LYS A 214 -3.09 -8.83 -17.38
CA LYS A 214 -2.19 -8.41 -18.44
C LYS A 214 -0.84 -7.97 -17.88
N PRO A 215 0.31 -8.56 -18.32
CA PRO A 215 1.63 -8.20 -17.82
C PRO A 215 2.21 -6.93 -18.45
N PHE A 216 3.17 -6.30 -17.77
CA PHE A 216 4.13 -5.41 -18.38
C PHE A 216 5.23 -6.21 -19.05
N LYS A 217 5.62 -5.85 -20.26
CA LYS A 217 6.69 -6.50 -21.04
C LYS A 217 7.97 -5.69 -20.96
N THR A 218 9.10 -6.40 -20.96
CA THR A 218 10.44 -5.82 -21.01
C THR A 218 11.38 -6.70 -21.83
N HIS A 219 12.60 -6.23 -22.11
CA HIS A 219 13.60 -6.96 -22.88
C HIS A 219 14.92 -7.05 -22.11
N HIS A 220 15.49 -8.24 -21.97
CA HIS A 220 16.77 -8.49 -21.34
C HIS A 220 17.89 -8.44 -22.39
N ASN A 221 18.56 -7.30 -22.54
CA ASN A 221 19.54 -7.05 -23.61
C ASN A 221 20.66 -8.08 -23.70
N ALA A 222 21.23 -8.51 -22.57
CA ALA A 222 22.37 -9.44 -22.60
C ALA A 222 22.01 -10.87 -23.02
N LEU A 223 20.75 -11.26 -22.84
CA LEU A 223 20.23 -12.57 -23.24
C LEU A 223 19.43 -12.52 -24.54
N ASP A 224 19.20 -11.31 -25.08
CA ASP A 224 18.31 -11.07 -26.22
C ASP A 224 16.94 -11.78 -26.02
N LEU A 225 16.34 -11.55 -24.85
CA LEU A 225 15.16 -12.28 -24.38
C LEU A 225 14.04 -11.34 -23.95
N ASP A 226 12.85 -11.51 -24.53
CA ASP A 226 11.65 -10.83 -24.04
C ASP A 226 11.17 -11.47 -22.73
N MET A 227 10.92 -10.64 -21.76
CA MET A 227 10.49 -11.03 -20.41
C MET A 227 9.26 -10.23 -19.99
N ASN A 228 8.64 -10.66 -18.89
CA ASN A 228 7.52 -9.97 -18.29
C ASN A 228 7.85 -9.58 -16.85
N LEU A 229 7.29 -8.48 -16.35
CA LEU A 229 7.19 -8.25 -14.92
C LEU A 229 6.09 -9.17 -14.36
N ARG A 230 6.34 -9.79 -13.22
CA ARG A 230 5.41 -10.74 -12.57
C ARG A 230 4.07 -10.09 -12.27
N ILE A 231 3.01 -10.86 -12.42
CA ILE A 231 1.66 -10.51 -12.00
C ILE A 231 1.29 -11.15 -10.65
N SER A 232 2.08 -12.13 -10.18
CA SER A 232 1.99 -12.85 -8.91
C SER A 232 3.28 -13.65 -8.69
N PRO A 233 3.74 -13.86 -7.44
CA PRO A 233 4.83 -14.77 -7.11
C PRO A 233 4.40 -16.24 -6.96
N GLU A 234 3.12 -16.59 -7.09
CA GLU A 234 2.47 -17.86 -6.77
C GLU A 234 3.25 -19.09 -7.23
N THR A 235 3.55 -19.19 -8.53
CA THR A 235 4.19 -20.39 -9.10
C THR A 235 5.61 -20.61 -8.56
N PHE A 236 6.33 -19.55 -8.23
CA PHE A 236 7.65 -19.62 -7.62
C PHE A 236 7.59 -19.98 -6.14
N LEU A 237 6.63 -19.46 -5.39
CA LEU A 237 6.42 -19.82 -3.99
C LEU A 237 6.05 -21.29 -3.83
N LYS A 238 5.20 -21.85 -4.71
CA LYS A 238 4.91 -23.28 -4.75
C LYS A 238 6.14 -24.13 -5.08
N ARG A 239 6.99 -23.68 -6.01
CA ARG A 239 8.28 -24.33 -6.28
C ARG A 239 9.20 -24.27 -5.05
N THR A 240 9.15 -23.20 -4.26
CA THR A 240 9.91 -23.08 -3.01
C THR A 240 9.44 -24.13 -1.97
N ILE A 241 8.13 -24.37 -1.86
CA ILE A 241 7.60 -25.48 -1.04
C ILE A 241 8.14 -26.84 -1.52
N ALA A 242 8.23 -27.06 -2.83
CA ALA A 242 8.79 -28.29 -3.40
C ALA A 242 10.27 -28.49 -3.05
N CYS A 243 11.01 -27.44 -2.70
CA CYS A 243 12.39 -27.55 -2.18
C CYS A 243 12.47 -28.10 -0.74
N GLY A 244 11.33 -28.28 -0.06
CA GLY A 244 11.28 -28.79 1.31
C GLY A 244 11.10 -27.74 2.39
N PHE A 245 10.69 -26.52 2.02
CA PHE A 245 10.28 -25.48 2.98
C PHE A 245 8.79 -25.64 3.28
N ASP A 246 8.42 -25.88 4.55
CA ASP A 246 7.03 -26.16 4.91
C ASP A 246 6.12 -24.93 4.84
N LYS A 247 6.63 -23.74 5.16
CA LYS A 247 5.84 -22.50 5.20
C LYS A 247 6.67 -21.33 4.69
N VAL A 248 6.20 -20.66 3.66
CA VAL A 248 6.88 -19.50 3.06
C VAL A 248 5.89 -18.36 2.81
N PHE A 249 6.39 -17.13 2.83
CA PHE A 249 5.63 -15.96 2.41
C PHE A 249 6.55 -14.93 1.73
N GLU A 250 5.96 -14.09 0.93
CA GLU A 250 6.61 -12.93 0.32
C GLU A 250 5.69 -11.71 0.39
N ILE A 251 6.24 -10.56 0.81
CA ILE A 251 5.58 -9.26 0.63
C ILE A 251 6.09 -8.71 -0.70
N ALA A 252 5.35 -9.02 -1.74
CA ALA A 252 5.75 -8.90 -3.13
C ALA A 252 5.27 -7.59 -3.78
N LYS A 253 6.06 -7.07 -4.71
CA LYS A 253 5.57 -6.11 -5.71
C LYS A 253 5.12 -6.86 -6.95
N ASP A 254 3.85 -6.67 -7.32
CA ASP A 254 3.24 -7.24 -8.51
C ASP A 254 2.80 -6.15 -9.49
N PHE A 255 2.75 -6.50 -10.76
CA PHE A 255 2.60 -5.56 -11.86
C PHE A 255 1.50 -6.03 -12.82
N ARG A 256 0.40 -5.27 -12.92
CA ARG A 256 -0.71 -5.58 -13.84
C ARG A 256 -0.99 -4.37 -14.72
N ASN A 257 -0.79 -4.52 -16.03
CA ASN A 257 -0.96 -3.46 -17.02
C ASN A 257 -2.44 -3.25 -17.37
N GLU A 258 -3.21 -2.86 -16.35
CA GLU A 258 -4.65 -2.62 -16.42
C GLU A 258 -4.97 -1.12 -16.46
N GLY A 259 -6.27 -0.77 -16.60
CA GLY A 259 -6.74 0.61 -16.58
C GLY A 259 -6.57 1.29 -15.22
N LEU A 260 -6.59 2.63 -15.23
CA LEU A 260 -6.58 3.44 -14.02
C LEU A 260 -7.97 3.47 -13.38
N CYS A 261 -8.08 3.03 -12.13
CA CYS A 261 -9.30 3.05 -11.31
C CYS A 261 -9.00 3.65 -9.93
N VAL A 262 -10.05 3.96 -9.18
CA VAL A 262 -9.92 4.48 -7.80
C VAL A 262 -9.49 3.40 -6.81
N ASP A 263 -9.75 2.13 -7.13
CA ASP A 263 -9.55 0.95 -6.30
C ASP A 263 -8.46 -0.02 -6.84
N LYS A 264 -7.73 0.35 -7.92
CA LYS A 264 -6.71 -0.49 -8.53
C LYS A 264 -5.42 0.27 -8.81
N LEU A 265 -4.30 -0.41 -8.62
CA LEU A 265 -2.95 0.05 -8.94
C LEU A 265 -2.33 -0.88 -9.97
N GLN A 266 -1.48 -0.33 -10.85
CA GLN A 266 -0.72 -1.11 -11.83
C GLN A 266 0.54 -1.74 -11.23
N GLU A 267 1.11 -1.11 -10.22
CA GLU A 267 2.13 -1.62 -9.32
C GLU A 267 1.58 -1.60 -7.90
N PHE A 268 1.46 -2.76 -7.26
CA PHE A 268 0.85 -2.89 -5.95
C PHE A 268 1.62 -3.87 -5.06
N THR A 269 1.29 -3.87 -3.77
CA THR A 269 1.90 -4.77 -2.80
C THR A 269 0.94 -5.88 -2.45
N MET A 270 1.37 -7.11 -2.75
CA MET A 270 0.69 -8.35 -2.41
C MET A 270 1.46 -9.09 -1.32
N LEU A 271 0.77 -9.59 -0.30
CA LEU A 271 1.28 -10.65 0.55
C LEU A 271 0.79 -11.97 -0.04
N GLU A 272 1.71 -12.84 -0.40
CA GLU A 272 1.37 -14.24 -0.72
C GLU A 272 2.08 -15.19 0.22
N SER A 273 1.37 -16.23 0.63
CA SER A 273 1.91 -17.24 1.54
C SER A 273 1.39 -18.63 1.21
N TYR A 274 2.25 -19.62 1.41
CA TYR A 274 1.98 -21.02 1.11
C TYR A 274 2.45 -21.91 2.26
N ALA A 275 1.61 -22.88 2.64
CA ALA A 275 1.92 -23.82 3.69
C ALA A 275 1.70 -25.25 3.21
N ALA A 276 2.75 -26.08 3.34
CA ALA A 276 2.65 -27.51 3.08
C ALA A 276 1.79 -28.20 4.14
N TYR A 277 1.08 -29.24 3.72
CA TYR A 277 0.19 -30.07 4.55
C TYR A 277 -1.01 -29.33 5.14
N TRP A 278 -1.33 -28.13 4.61
CA TRP A 278 -2.53 -27.37 4.89
C TRP A 278 -3.55 -27.54 3.76
N ASP A 279 -4.82 -27.43 4.11
CA ASP A 279 -5.92 -27.20 3.18
C ASP A 279 -6.47 -25.76 3.30
N PHE A 280 -7.49 -25.44 2.52
CA PHE A 280 -8.09 -24.08 2.53
C PHE A 280 -8.78 -23.76 3.86
N GLU A 281 -9.21 -24.75 4.65
CA GLU A 281 -9.79 -24.55 5.99
C GLU A 281 -8.74 -24.06 7.00
N ASP A 282 -7.52 -24.61 6.94
CA ASP A 282 -6.40 -24.15 7.77
C ASP A 282 -6.03 -22.72 7.39
N SER A 283 -6.01 -22.41 6.10
CA SER A 283 -5.76 -21.05 5.60
C SER A 283 -6.85 -20.06 6.03
N ILE A 284 -8.13 -20.44 6.03
CA ILE A 284 -9.23 -19.61 6.55
C ILE A 284 -8.98 -19.23 8.02
N LYS A 285 -8.66 -20.23 8.87
CA LYS A 285 -8.40 -19.98 10.30
C LYS A 285 -7.25 -19.03 10.52
N PHE A 286 -6.10 -19.33 9.90
CA PHE A 286 -4.89 -18.53 10.02
C PHE A 286 -5.09 -17.09 9.55
N TYR A 287 -5.72 -16.92 8.39
CA TYR A 287 -5.92 -15.61 7.81
C TYR A 287 -6.94 -14.76 8.58
N THR A 288 -8.06 -15.35 9.00
CA THR A 288 -9.07 -14.63 9.78
C THR A 288 -8.52 -14.18 11.14
N GLU A 289 -7.64 -14.98 11.77
CA GLU A 289 -6.89 -14.57 12.96
C GLU A 289 -5.98 -13.38 12.65
N MET A 290 -5.13 -13.47 11.62
CA MET A 290 -4.25 -12.38 11.21
C MET A 290 -5.04 -11.10 10.92
N PHE A 291 -6.13 -11.18 10.17
CA PHE A 291 -6.96 -10.03 9.81
C PHE A 291 -7.52 -9.32 11.06
N ARG A 292 -8.04 -10.08 12.01
CA ARG A 292 -8.54 -9.56 13.30
C ARG A 292 -7.44 -8.89 14.08
N GLU A 293 -6.28 -9.55 14.22
CA GLU A 293 -5.16 -9.03 15.00
C GLU A 293 -4.54 -7.77 14.37
N VAL A 294 -4.48 -7.67 13.04
CA VAL A 294 -4.08 -6.43 12.35
C VAL A 294 -5.06 -5.29 12.66
N CYS A 295 -6.36 -5.53 12.58
CA CYS A 295 -7.36 -4.50 12.89
C CYS A 295 -7.30 -4.08 14.38
N HIS A 296 -7.12 -5.04 15.29
CA HIS A 296 -6.91 -4.73 16.70
C HIS A 296 -5.63 -3.92 16.93
N TYR A 297 -4.54 -4.25 16.25
CA TYR A 297 -3.30 -3.50 16.33
C TYR A 297 -3.46 -2.05 15.87
N VAL A 298 -4.22 -1.82 14.78
CA VAL A 298 -4.44 -0.48 14.20
C VAL A 298 -5.40 0.35 15.03
N PHE A 299 -6.54 -0.24 15.46
CA PHE A 299 -7.68 0.50 16.05
C PHE A 299 -7.88 0.24 17.55
N GLY A 300 -7.12 -0.67 18.16
CA GLY A 300 -7.34 -1.09 19.56
C GLY A 300 -8.63 -1.89 19.79
N LYS A 301 -9.33 -2.27 18.71
CA LYS A 301 -10.63 -2.97 18.72
C LYS A 301 -10.81 -3.82 17.47
N TYR A 302 -11.72 -4.80 17.54
CA TYR A 302 -12.06 -5.68 16.42
C TYR A 302 -13.19 -5.10 15.56
N GLU A 303 -13.08 -3.83 15.22
CA GLU A 303 -13.98 -3.12 14.33
C GLU A 303 -13.27 -1.95 13.65
N PHE A 304 -13.77 -1.55 12.48
CA PHE A 304 -13.32 -0.36 11.75
C PHE A 304 -14.50 0.30 11.03
N THR A 305 -14.29 1.48 10.47
CA THR A 305 -15.29 2.20 9.68
C THR A 305 -14.91 2.17 8.21
N ALA A 306 -15.85 1.76 7.35
CA ALA A 306 -15.70 1.80 5.90
C ALA A 306 -17.02 2.29 5.26
N ASN A 307 -16.93 3.19 4.28
CA ASN A 307 -18.09 3.78 3.59
C ASN A 307 -19.16 4.31 4.56
N GLY A 308 -18.73 4.90 5.69
CA GLY A 308 -19.61 5.43 6.73
C GLY A 308 -20.32 4.38 7.59
N ARG A 309 -19.94 3.10 7.49
CA ARG A 309 -20.49 1.98 8.26
C ARG A 309 -19.48 1.44 9.26
N THR A 310 -19.92 1.07 10.45
CA THR A 310 -19.07 0.33 11.40
C THR A 310 -19.12 -1.14 11.08
N ILE A 311 -17.99 -1.72 10.68
CA ILE A 311 -17.80 -3.13 10.39
C ILE A 311 -17.21 -3.81 11.62
N LYS A 312 -17.92 -4.80 12.15
CA LYS A 312 -17.45 -5.60 13.30
C LYS A 312 -16.86 -6.92 12.81
N LEU A 313 -15.71 -7.28 13.34
CA LEU A 313 -15.02 -8.52 13.01
C LEU A 313 -15.42 -9.62 14.01
N PRO A 314 -16.18 -10.63 13.61
CA PRO A 314 -16.59 -11.72 14.49
C PRO A 314 -15.40 -12.62 14.84
N GLU A 315 -15.48 -13.41 15.93
CA GLU A 315 -14.49 -14.45 16.22
C GLU A 315 -14.52 -15.56 15.17
N ILE A 316 -15.73 -15.95 14.74
CA ILE A 316 -15.96 -16.93 13.69
C ILE A 316 -16.70 -16.20 12.57
N PHE A 317 -16.07 -16.11 11.41
CA PHE A 317 -16.65 -15.46 10.26
C PHE A 317 -17.78 -16.30 9.67
N PRO A 318 -18.97 -15.73 9.39
CA PRO A 318 -20.05 -16.42 8.72
C PRO A 318 -19.59 -16.90 7.33
N ARG A 319 -20.20 -17.98 6.88
CA ARG A 319 -19.90 -18.64 5.60
C ARG A 319 -21.09 -18.57 4.67
N LEU A 320 -20.82 -18.36 3.39
CA LEU A 320 -21.82 -18.32 2.34
C LEU A 320 -21.38 -19.17 1.15
N ASP A 321 -22.21 -20.13 0.77
CA ASP A 321 -21.97 -20.99 -0.40
C ASP A 321 -22.12 -20.16 -1.68
N TYR A 322 -21.04 -20.02 -2.43
CA TYR A 322 -20.99 -19.19 -3.64
C TYR A 322 -21.98 -19.71 -4.71
N VAL A 323 -21.88 -20.99 -5.08
CA VAL A 323 -22.70 -21.56 -6.15
C VAL A 323 -24.17 -21.60 -5.75
N ALA A 324 -24.49 -22.07 -4.54
CA ALA A 324 -25.87 -22.14 -4.09
C ALA A 324 -26.54 -20.76 -4.05
N THR A 325 -25.85 -19.76 -3.48
CA THR A 325 -26.38 -18.40 -3.38
C THR A 325 -26.51 -17.72 -4.75
N LEU A 326 -25.49 -17.89 -5.62
CA LEU A 326 -25.55 -17.32 -6.95
C LEU A 326 -26.69 -17.95 -7.78
N ASN A 327 -26.88 -19.26 -7.69
CA ASN A 327 -27.98 -19.96 -8.35
C ASN A 327 -29.35 -19.49 -7.88
N GLU A 328 -29.51 -19.23 -6.57
CA GLU A 328 -30.76 -18.68 -6.01
C GLU A 328 -31.03 -17.27 -6.59
N ILE A 329 -30.03 -16.41 -6.64
CA ILE A 329 -30.14 -15.05 -7.19
C ILE A 329 -30.51 -15.08 -8.69
N LEU A 330 -29.88 -15.97 -9.47
CA LEU A 330 -30.03 -16.03 -10.92
C LEU A 330 -31.26 -16.83 -11.39
N GLY A 331 -31.74 -17.76 -10.54
CA GLY A 331 -32.86 -18.66 -10.87
C GLY A 331 -32.50 -19.79 -11.86
N PHE A 332 -31.21 -20.16 -11.93
CA PHE A 332 -30.70 -21.32 -12.68
C PHE A 332 -29.36 -21.77 -12.10
N ASN A 333 -28.92 -23.01 -12.44
CA ASN A 333 -27.66 -23.54 -11.97
C ASN A 333 -26.50 -23.15 -12.89
N VAL A 334 -25.54 -22.37 -12.39
CA VAL A 334 -24.37 -21.93 -13.17
C VAL A 334 -23.42 -23.08 -13.54
N LEU A 335 -23.45 -24.21 -12.78
CA LEU A 335 -22.62 -25.37 -13.07
C LEU A 335 -23.10 -26.17 -14.31
N ASP A 336 -24.30 -25.92 -14.80
CA ASP A 336 -24.84 -26.56 -15.99
C ASP A 336 -24.45 -25.81 -17.28
N MET A 337 -23.84 -24.64 -17.13
CA MET A 337 -23.39 -23.81 -18.27
C MET A 337 -22.02 -24.28 -18.75
N THR A 338 -21.97 -24.79 -19.99
CA THR A 338 -20.74 -25.34 -20.60
C THR A 338 -20.34 -24.62 -21.89
N ASP A 339 -21.27 -23.92 -22.54
CA ASP A 339 -21.05 -23.16 -23.76
C ASP A 339 -21.18 -21.65 -23.51
N VAL A 340 -20.20 -20.88 -23.99
CA VAL A 340 -20.09 -19.42 -23.76
C VAL A 340 -21.22 -18.67 -24.45
N ASP A 341 -21.53 -19.02 -25.70
CA ASP A 341 -22.50 -18.29 -26.51
C ASP A 341 -23.93 -18.57 -26.04
N GLU A 342 -24.25 -19.82 -25.69
CA GLU A 342 -25.53 -20.20 -25.07
C GLU A 342 -25.69 -19.50 -23.72
N PHE A 343 -24.62 -19.39 -22.91
CA PHE A 343 -24.68 -18.71 -21.63
C PHE A 343 -24.89 -17.20 -21.79
N LYS A 344 -24.17 -16.54 -22.70
CA LYS A 344 -24.42 -15.12 -23.02
C LYS A 344 -25.88 -14.88 -23.42
N LYS A 345 -26.43 -15.72 -24.28
CA LYS A 345 -27.83 -15.62 -24.71
C LYS A 345 -28.78 -15.75 -23.53
N LEU A 346 -28.60 -16.73 -22.65
CA LEU A 346 -29.43 -16.91 -21.45
C LEU A 346 -29.39 -15.70 -20.52
N VAL A 347 -28.18 -15.14 -20.31
CA VAL A 347 -27.96 -13.96 -19.44
C VAL A 347 -28.70 -12.73 -20.00
N LEU A 348 -28.68 -12.53 -21.32
CA LEU A 348 -29.39 -11.45 -22.00
C LEU A 348 -30.92 -11.67 -21.96
N GLU A 349 -31.42 -12.88 -22.25
CA GLU A 349 -32.83 -13.23 -22.19
C GLU A 349 -33.43 -12.99 -20.80
N LYS A 350 -32.63 -13.21 -19.75
CA LYS A 350 -33.04 -12.96 -18.34
C LYS A 350 -32.79 -11.52 -17.87
N ASN A 351 -32.28 -10.63 -18.72
CA ASN A 351 -31.93 -9.24 -18.36
C ASN A 351 -30.99 -9.14 -17.14
N LEU A 352 -30.03 -10.06 -17.03
CA LEU A 352 -29.08 -10.08 -15.90
C LEU A 352 -27.91 -9.12 -16.12
N LEU A 353 -27.43 -8.97 -17.35
CA LEU A 353 -26.36 -8.07 -17.77
C LEU A 353 -26.72 -7.45 -19.12
N GLU A 354 -26.01 -6.37 -19.47
CA GLU A 354 -26.12 -5.71 -20.78
C GLU A 354 -25.16 -6.33 -21.81
N ASP A 355 -25.48 -6.24 -23.09
CA ASP A 355 -24.68 -6.84 -24.17
C ASP A 355 -23.22 -6.32 -24.18
N TYR A 356 -23.00 -5.03 -23.89
CA TYR A 356 -21.67 -4.45 -23.84
C TYR A 356 -20.80 -5.01 -22.69
N GLU A 357 -21.41 -5.47 -21.59
CA GLU A 357 -20.69 -6.09 -20.47
C GLU A 357 -20.19 -7.51 -20.80
N LEU A 358 -20.88 -8.19 -21.73
CA LEU A 358 -20.53 -9.55 -22.17
C LEU A 358 -19.55 -9.59 -23.34
N LYS A 359 -19.26 -8.45 -23.95
CA LYS A 359 -18.45 -8.35 -25.17
C LYS A 359 -17.06 -8.96 -25.01
N ASP A 360 -16.42 -8.70 -23.87
CA ASP A 360 -15.06 -9.14 -23.57
C ASP A 360 -15.03 -10.42 -22.69
N GLN A 361 -16.14 -11.15 -22.60
CA GLN A 361 -16.21 -12.42 -21.89
C GLN A 361 -15.97 -13.58 -22.85
N PHE A 362 -14.84 -14.27 -22.69
CA PHE A 362 -14.40 -15.36 -23.59
C PHE A 362 -14.58 -16.76 -23.00
N THR A 363 -14.96 -16.85 -21.71
CA THR A 363 -15.10 -18.11 -20.97
C THR A 363 -16.38 -18.12 -20.15
N VAL A 364 -16.91 -19.32 -19.87
CA VAL A 364 -18.02 -19.51 -18.93
C VAL A 364 -17.67 -18.93 -17.55
N GLY A 365 -16.43 -19.16 -17.09
CA GLY A 365 -15.94 -18.64 -15.82
C GLY A 365 -15.95 -17.11 -15.74
N GLY A 366 -15.58 -16.43 -16.82
CA GLY A 366 -15.63 -14.96 -16.88
C GLY A 366 -17.07 -14.43 -16.75
N ILE A 367 -18.05 -15.10 -17.37
CA ILE A 367 -19.47 -14.72 -17.22
C ILE A 367 -19.95 -14.95 -15.79
N ILE A 368 -19.61 -16.09 -15.17
CA ILE A 368 -19.96 -16.38 -13.76
C ILE A 368 -19.35 -15.33 -12.83
N ASP A 369 -18.09 -15.00 -13.00
CA ASP A 369 -17.40 -13.98 -12.18
C ASP A 369 -18.03 -12.58 -12.35
N LEU A 370 -18.41 -12.22 -13.58
CA LEU A 370 -19.11 -10.97 -13.84
C LEU A 370 -20.49 -10.93 -13.17
N LEU A 371 -21.27 -12.01 -13.26
CA LEU A 371 -22.57 -12.14 -12.58
C LEU A 371 -22.41 -12.03 -11.06
N TYR A 372 -21.42 -12.69 -10.49
CA TYR A 372 -21.08 -12.56 -9.08
C TYR A 372 -20.79 -11.11 -8.68
N LYS A 373 -19.89 -10.46 -9.40
CA LYS A 373 -19.48 -9.06 -9.15
C LYS A 373 -20.64 -8.08 -9.26
N ARG A 374 -21.63 -8.36 -10.12
CA ARG A 374 -22.78 -7.46 -10.35
C ARG A 374 -23.98 -7.76 -9.47
N LYS A 375 -24.28 -9.04 -9.20
CA LYS A 375 -25.54 -9.46 -8.58
C LYS A 375 -25.41 -9.91 -7.13
N MET A 376 -24.28 -10.49 -6.73
CA MET A 376 -24.10 -11.09 -5.41
C MET A 376 -23.17 -10.25 -4.51
N ARG A 377 -21.92 -9.99 -4.95
CA ARG A 377 -20.87 -9.36 -4.15
C ARG A 377 -21.26 -8.02 -3.52
N PRO A 378 -21.94 -7.08 -4.21
CA PRO A 378 -22.30 -5.78 -3.63
C PRO A 378 -23.27 -5.87 -2.44
N ASN A 379 -23.94 -7.01 -2.27
CA ASN A 379 -24.91 -7.23 -1.18
C ASN A 379 -24.25 -7.86 0.07
N ILE A 380 -22.99 -8.23 0.00
CA ILE A 380 -22.24 -8.83 1.11
C ILE A 380 -21.58 -7.70 1.90
N ILE A 381 -22.27 -7.22 2.94
CA ILE A 381 -21.81 -6.09 3.77
C ILE A 381 -20.96 -6.59 4.93
N GLU A 382 -21.47 -7.55 5.71
CA GLU A 382 -20.78 -8.10 6.87
C GLU A 382 -19.61 -9.01 6.45
N PRO A 383 -18.53 -9.10 7.26
CA PRO A 383 -17.41 -9.96 6.97
C PRO A 383 -17.84 -11.40 6.75
N THR A 384 -17.71 -11.91 5.53
CA THR A 384 -18.26 -13.21 5.12
C THR A 384 -17.23 -14.00 4.32
N ILE A 385 -17.05 -15.27 4.67
CA ILE A 385 -16.24 -16.23 3.91
C ILE A 385 -17.13 -16.87 2.83
N LEU A 386 -16.81 -16.63 1.57
CA LEU A 386 -17.38 -17.36 0.44
C LEU A 386 -16.58 -18.64 0.20
N TYR A 387 -17.26 -19.73 -0.10
CA TYR A 387 -16.67 -21.05 -0.42
C TYR A 387 -17.49 -21.79 -1.48
N ASN A 388 -17.08 -22.95 -1.94
CA ASN A 388 -17.74 -23.72 -3.00
C ASN A 388 -17.84 -22.95 -4.33
N TYR A 389 -16.67 -22.55 -4.85
CA TYR A 389 -16.59 -21.88 -6.13
C TYR A 389 -16.71 -22.86 -7.30
N PRO A 390 -17.27 -22.43 -8.46
CA PRO A 390 -17.24 -23.25 -9.66
C PRO A 390 -15.80 -23.43 -10.15
N ASN A 391 -15.55 -24.55 -10.82
CA ASN A 391 -14.22 -24.90 -11.35
C ASN A 391 -13.87 -24.03 -12.57
N VAL A 392 -13.39 -22.80 -12.31
CA VAL A 392 -13.04 -21.82 -13.32
C VAL A 392 -11.63 -21.22 -13.11
N VAL A 393 -10.93 -21.66 -12.07
CA VAL A 393 -9.56 -21.20 -11.73
C VAL A 393 -8.58 -22.36 -11.89
N PRO A 394 -7.60 -22.28 -12.81
CA PRO A 394 -6.81 -23.44 -13.24
C PRO A 394 -5.75 -23.93 -12.24
N LEU A 395 -5.50 -23.22 -11.15
CA LEU A 395 -4.44 -23.54 -10.17
C LEU A 395 -5.00 -24.15 -8.86
N VAL A 396 -6.30 -24.33 -8.78
CA VAL A 396 -7.02 -24.71 -7.56
C VAL A 396 -7.39 -26.19 -7.59
N ARG A 397 -7.28 -26.85 -6.44
CA ARG A 397 -7.71 -28.26 -6.25
C ARG A 397 -9.22 -28.41 -6.42
N TYR A 398 -9.64 -29.45 -7.12
CA TYR A 398 -11.04 -29.80 -7.25
C TYR A 398 -11.54 -30.43 -5.95
N SER A 399 -12.81 -30.19 -5.62
CA SER A 399 -13.47 -30.86 -4.50
C SER A 399 -13.58 -32.37 -4.73
N ASP A 400 -13.34 -33.15 -3.70
CA ASP A 400 -13.50 -34.62 -3.78
C ASP A 400 -14.99 -35.05 -3.93
N ALA A 401 -15.93 -34.17 -3.58
CA ALA A 401 -17.36 -34.42 -3.65
C ALA A 401 -17.97 -34.14 -5.04
N ASP A 402 -17.48 -33.09 -5.72
CA ASP A 402 -17.95 -32.67 -7.06
C ASP A 402 -16.81 -31.92 -7.77
N ASP A 403 -16.30 -32.48 -8.87
CA ASP A 403 -15.19 -31.92 -9.63
C ASP A 403 -15.53 -30.60 -10.39
N ARG A 404 -16.82 -30.23 -10.43
CA ARG A 404 -17.27 -28.91 -10.92
C ARG A 404 -17.07 -27.80 -9.87
N ILE A 405 -16.71 -28.16 -8.63
CA ILE A 405 -16.45 -27.26 -7.50
C ILE A 405 -14.96 -27.30 -7.18
N ILE A 406 -14.40 -26.18 -6.75
CA ILE A 406 -13.01 -26.05 -6.31
C ILE A 406 -12.91 -25.63 -4.83
N GLU A 407 -11.84 -26.07 -4.17
CA GLU A 407 -11.51 -25.76 -2.78
C GLU A 407 -10.89 -24.36 -2.66
N MET A 408 -11.72 -23.34 -2.84
CA MET A 408 -11.36 -21.95 -2.81
C MET A 408 -12.25 -21.17 -1.83
N PHE A 409 -11.68 -20.14 -1.20
CA PHE A 409 -12.43 -19.18 -0.40
C PHE A 409 -12.04 -17.74 -0.74
N GLN A 410 -12.95 -16.81 -0.45
CA GLN A 410 -12.70 -15.38 -0.40
C GLN A 410 -13.29 -14.82 0.91
N LEU A 411 -12.57 -13.89 1.56
CA LEU A 411 -13.18 -13.02 2.56
C LEU A 411 -13.69 -11.77 1.85
N VAL A 412 -14.98 -11.53 1.93
CA VAL A 412 -15.64 -10.34 1.38
C VAL A 412 -16.19 -9.50 2.52
N ILE A 413 -15.94 -8.19 2.48
CA ILE A 413 -16.42 -7.21 3.45
C ILE A 413 -16.86 -5.97 2.68
N ASP A 414 -18.10 -5.52 2.92
CA ASP A 414 -18.70 -4.34 2.28
C ASP A 414 -18.53 -4.32 0.74
N GLY A 415 -18.77 -5.49 0.12
CA GLY A 415 -18.63 -5.68 -1.32
C GLY A 415 -17.18 -5.72 -1.84
N GLN A 416 -16.17 -5.71 -0.97
CA GLN A 416 -14.77 -5.78 -1.36
C GLN A 416 -14.14 -7.13 -1.00
N GLU A 417 -13.34 -7.67 -1.92
CA GLU A 417 -12.53 -8.85 -1.68
C GLU A 417 -11.29 -8.45 -0.87
N MET A 418 -11.16 -9.01 0.34
CA MET A 418 -10.02 -8.77 1.23
C MET A 418 -8.91 -9.78 1.04
N VAL A 419 -9.25 -11.05 0.85
CA VAL A 419 -8.34 -12.16 0.62
C VAL A 419 -8.96 -13.18 -0.29
N LYS A 420 -8.10 -13.86 -1.02
CA LYS A 420 -8.42 -15.08 -1.79
C LYS A 420 -7.39 -16.14 -1.44
N GLY A 421 -7.88 -17.36 -1.19
CA GLY A 421 -7.02 -18.49 -0.91
C GLY A 421 -7.67 -19.80 -1.29
N TYR A 422 -6.86 -20.86 -1.38
CA TYR A 422 -7.35 -22.17 -1.82
C TYR A 422 -6.38 -23.31 -1.47
N SER A 423 -6.91 -24.53 -1.50
CA SER A 423 -6.08 -25.74 -1.62
C SER A 423 -5.50 -25.80 -3.02
N GLU A 424 -4.19 -25.98 -3.13
CA GLU A 424 -3.48 -25.92 -4.40
C GLU A 424 -3.71 -27.18 -5.24
N LEU A 425 -3.79 -27.00 -6.55
CA LEU A 425 -3.75 -28.13 -7.48
C LEU A 425 -2.31 -28.65 -7.55
N VAL A 426 -2.06 -29.83 -6.97
CA VAL A 426 -0.73 -30.46 -6.95
C VAL A 426 -0.62 -31.62 -7.97
N ASN A 427 -1.68 -31.91 -8.70
CA ASN A 427 -1.71 -32.95 -9.74
C ASN A 427 -1.22 -32.39 -11.08
N PRO A 428 0.00 -32.76 -11.57
CA PRO A 428 0.55 -32.22 -12.81
C PRO A 428 -0.26 -32.57 -14.07
N ILE A 429 -0.97 -33.70 -14.07
CA ILE A 429 -1.79 -34.13 -15.22
C ILE A 429 -3.01 -33.19 -15.37
N GLN A 430 -3.67 -32.87 -14.26
CA GLN A 430 -4.80 -31.93 -14.25
C GLN A 430 -4.31 -30.50 -14.55
N GLN A 431 -3.19 -30.09 -13.95
CA GLN A 431 -2.61 -28.77 -14.19
C GLN A 431 -2.28 -28.52 -15.67
N LYS A 432 -1.71 -29.51 -16.32
CA LYS A 432 -1.41 -29.47 -17.76
C LYS A 432 -2.65 -29.20 -18.60
N LYS A 433 -3.76 -29.89 -18.32
CA LYS A 433 -5.05 -29.66 -19.00
C LYS A 433 -5.55 -28.23 -18.77
N GLY A 434 -5.48 -27.71 -17.53
CA GLY A 434 -5.86 -26.35 -17.21
C GLY A 434 -5.05 -25.31 -18.01
N PHE A 435 -3.72 -25.48 -18.13
CA PHE A 435 -2.89 -24.59 -18.95
C PHE A 435 -3.17 -24.71 -20.45
N GLU A 436 -3.50 -25.90 -20.96
CA GLU A 436 -3.92 -26.07 -22.36
C GLU A 436 -5.23 -25.33 -22.65
N GLU A 437 -6.16 -25.28 -21.70
CA GLU A 437 -7.41 -24.52 -21.81
C GLU A 437 -7.15 -23.00 -21.77
N GLN A 438 -6.26 -22.54 -20.89
CA GLN A 438 -5.82 -21.13 -20.86
C GLN A 438 -5.14 -20.73 -22.17
N ALA A 439 -4.29 -21.58 -22.74
CA ALA A 439 -3.66 -21.31 -24.03
C ALA A 439 -4.69 -21.18 -25.17
N LYS A 440 -5.78 -21.97 -25.16
CA LYS A 440 -6.90 -21.84 -26.11
C LYS A 440 -7.66 -20.52 -25.88
N ALA A 441 -7.91 -20.10 -24.65
CA ALA A 441 -8.56 -18.83 -24.34
C ALA A 441 -7.73 -17.66 -24.86
N LYS A 442 -6.40 -17.70 -24.68
CA LYS A 442 -5.46 -16.71 -25.21
C LYS A 442 -5.50 -16.61 -26.74
N GLN A 443 -5.61 -17.75 -27.44
CA GLN A 443 -5.76 -17.77 -28.91
C GLN A 443 -7.10 -17.16 -29.37
N ARG A 444 -8.14 -17.19 -28.53
CA ARG A 444 -9.45 -16.55 -28.79
C ARG A 444 -9.46 -15.05 -28.51
N GLY A 445 -8.35 -14.49 -27.98
CA GLY A 445 -8.20 -13.06 -27.72
C GLY A 445 -8.22 -12.65 -26.23
N ASP A 446 -8.27 -13.62 -25.31
CA ASP A 446 -8.18 -13.35 -23.89
C ASP A 446 -6.73 -12.95 -23.52
N ALA A 447 -6.50 -11.64 -23.34
CA ALA A 447 -5.19 -11.09 -23.03
C ALA A 447 -4.76 -11.33 -21.57
N GLU A 448 -5.69 -11.77 -20.71
CA GLU A 448 -5.46 -12.05 -19.29
C GLU A 448 -5.16 -13.54 -19.04
N ALA A 449 -5.39 -14.42 -20.03
CA ALA A 449 -5.15 -15.84 -19.91
C ALA A 449 -3.67 -16.15 -19.63
N MET A 450 -3.43 -17.12 -18.75
CA MET A 450 -2.09 -17.55 -18.33
C MET A 450 -1.31 -18.16 -19.48
N ASP A 451 0.02 -18.02 -19.41
CA ASP A 451 0.93 -18.74 -20.30
C ASP A 451 1.03 -20.22 -19.90
N TYR A 452 1.39 -21.07 -20.85
CA TYR A 452 1.74 -22.45 -20.57
C TYR A 452 3.14 -22.52 -19.95
N ASP A 453 3.23 -22.57 -18.61
CA ASP A 453 4.50 -22.65 -17.88
C ASP A 453 5.02 -24.11 -17.83
N LYS A 454 5.91 -24.44 -18.77
CA LYS A 454 6.54 -25.77 -18.87
C LYS A 454 7.42 -26.08 -17.66
N GLU A 455 8.12 -25.08 -17.13
CA GLU A 455 9.00 -25.27 -15.98
C GLU A 455 8.23 -25.53 -14.71
N TYR A 456 7.07 -24.88 -14.55
CA TYR A 456 6.18 -25.17 -13.44
C TYR A 456 5.61 -26.60 -13.51
N ILE A 457 5.14 -27.04 -14.69
CA ILE A 457 4.68 -28.42 -14.89
C ILE A 457 5.80 -29.41 -14.56
N LEU A 458 7.02 -29.17 -15.06
CA LEU A 458 8.19 -30.04 -14.76
C LEU A 458 8.46 -30.11 -13.24
N ALA A 459 8.39 -28.99 -12.54
CA ALA A 459 8.54 -28.97 -11.09
C ALA A 459 7.46 -29.79 -10.37
N MET A 460 6.20 -29.70 -10.82
CA MET A 460 5.09 -30.51 -10.29
C MET A 460 5.28 -32.01 -10.56
N GLU A 461 5.84 -32.38 -11.70
CA GLU A 461 6.14 -33.79 -12.05
C GLU A 461 7.21 -34.39 -11.12
N HIS A 462 8.06 -33.58 -10.48
CA HIS A 462 8.97 -34.02 -9.42
C HIS A 462 8.29 -34.17 -8.06
N GLY A 463 7.04 -33.74 -7.92
CA GLY A 463 6.19 -33.92 -6.75
C GLY A 463 6.09 -32.66 -5.88
N PHE A 464 4.82 -32.26 -5.60
CA PHE A 464 4.48 -31.26 -4.60
C PHE A 464 3.74 -31.93 -3.44
N PRO A 465 3.97 -31.54 -2.19
CA PRO A 465 3.11 -31.95 -1.09
C PRO A 465 1.71 -31.33 -1.24
N PRO A 466 0.70 -31.73 -0.48
CA PRO A 466 -0.51 -30.92 -0.30
C PRO A 466 -0.11 -29.52 0.16
N ILE A 467 -0.69 -28.49 -0.44
CA ILE A 467 -0.36 -27.08 -0.18
C ILE A 467 -1.66 -26.29 -0.10
N SER A 468 -1.73 -25.32 0.79
CA SER A 468 -2.71 -24.24 0.71
C SER A 468 -2.02 -22.89 0.69
N GLY A 469 -2.51 -21.99 -0.15
CA GLY A 469 -2.00 -20.66 -0.34
C GLY A 469 -3.05 -19.57 -0.22
N ILE A 470 -2.59 -18.36 0.03
CA ILE A 470 -3.41 -17.14 0.02
C ILE A 470 -2.70 -15.99 -0.69
N GLY A 471 -3.50 -15.14 -1.34
CA GLY A 471 -3.10 -13.83 -1.81
C GLY A 471 -3.87 -12.74 -1.07
N PHE A 472 -3.16 -11.78 -0.49
CA PHE A 472 -3.69 -10.66 0.27
C PHE A 472 -3.13 -9.32 -0.22
N GLY A 473 -3.99 -8.50 -0.82
CA GLY A 473 -3.64 -7.17 -1.31
C GLY A 473 -3.51 -6.15 -0.18
N ILE A 474 -2.30 -5.83 0.24
CA ILE A 474 -2.06 -4.87 1.35
C ILE A 474 -2.62 -3.48 1.02
N ASP A 475 -2.52 -3.04 -0.23
CA ASP A 475 -3.00 -1.72 -0.64
C ASP A 475 -4.53 -1.63 -0.59
N VAL A 476 -5.23 -2.66 -1.08
CA VAL A 476 -6.70 -2.76 -1.04
C VAL A 476 -7.19 -2.86 0.40
N PHE A 477 -6.53 -3.66 1.20
CA PHE A 477 -6.83 -3.78 2.64
C PHE A 477 -6.77 -2.41 3.34
N LEU A 478 -5.64 -1.70 3.19
CA LEU A 478 -5.47 -0.37 3.81
C LEU A 478 -6.45 0.66 3.26
N TYR A 479 -6.70 0.66 1.94
CA TYR A 479 -7.69 1.51 1.31
C TYR A 479 -9.05 1.37 1.98
N HIS A 480 -9.45 0.12 2.26
CA HIS A 480 -10.77 -0.19 2.81
C HIS A 480 -10.84 0.09 4.32
N ILE A 481 -9.91 -0.45 5.14
CA ILE A 481 -9.99 -0.28 6.60
C ILE A 481 -9.73 1.14 7.08
N LEU A 482 -9.00 1.94 6.29
CA LEU A 482 -8.74 3.35 6.60
C LEU A 482 -9.73 4.31 5.92
N ASP A 483 -10.77 3.79 5.27
CA ASP A 483 -11.81 4.59 4.59
C ASP A 483 -11.19 5.67 3.68
N CYS A 484 -10.27 5.26 2.79
CA CYS A 484 -9.60 6.15 1.86
C CYS A 484 -10.51 6.45 0.66
N GLU A 485 -10.42 7.64 0.08
CA GLU A 485 -11.18 8.01 -1.12
C GLU A 485 -10.58 7.38 -2.40
N ASN A 486 -9.28 7.14 -2.39
CA ASN A 486 -8.54 6.55 -3.51
C ASN A 486 -7.43 5.65 -3.00
N ILE A 487 -7.23 4.49 -3.64
CA ILE A 487 -6.17 3.55 -3.24
C ILE A 487 -4.77 4.17 -3.31
N ARG A 488 -4.55 5.20 -4.14
CA ARG A 488 -3.29 5.96 -4.20
C ARG A 488 -2.96 6.69 -2.90
N ASP A 489 -3.94 6.94 -2.03
CA ASP A 489 -3.70 7.51 -0.70
C ASP A 489 -2.83 6.60 0.17
N THR A 490 -2.90 5.28 -0.05
CA THR A 490 -2.09 4.29 0.66
C THR A 490 -0.65 4.18 0.16
N ILE A 491 -0.32 4.81 -0.97
CA ILE A 491 1.00 4.75 -1.61
C ILE A 491 1.82 6.01 -1.32
N LEU A 492 3.08 5.81 -0.94
CA LEU A 492 3.97 6.93 -0.63
C LEU A 492 4.22 7.81 -1.88
N PHE A 493 4.53 7.19 -3.01
CA PHE A 493 4.71 7.87 -4.29
C PHE A 493 3.94 7.11 -5.38
N PRO A 494 2.65 7.43 -5.59
CA PRO A 494 1.84 6.76 -6.61
C PRO A 494 2.27 7.21 -8.02
N ILE A 495 2.04 6.33 -8.99
CA ILE A 495 2.23 6.67 -10.40
C ILE A 495 1.23 7.76 -10.80
N THR A 496 1.72 8.84 -11.41
CA THR A 496 0.92 9.97 -11.92
C THR A 496 1.16 10.16 -13.41
N LYS A 497 0.16 10.71 -14.11
CA LYS A 497 0.31 11.10 -15.51
C LYS A 497 1.36 12.22 -15.63
N PRO A 498 2.26 12.22 -16.63
CA PRO A 498 3.11 13.39 -16.86
C PRO A 498 2.27 14.66 -17.03
N LEU A 499 2.81 15.80 -16.57
CA LEU A 499 2.21 17.10 -16.87
C LEU A 499 2.35 17.37 -18.37
N ASP A 500 1.34 18.01 -18.96
CA ASP A 500 1.44 18.50 -20.33
C ASP A 500 2.52 19.60 -20.39
N LYS A 501 3.14 19.79 -21.58
CA LYS A 501 4.28 20.71 -21.69
C LYS A 501 3.96 22.16 -21.34
N GLU A 502 2.69 22.55 -21.47
CA GLU A 502 2.20 23.89 -21.12
C GLU A 502 2.12 24.11 -19.60
N ASP A 503 1.92 23.04 -18.81
CA ASP A 503 1.85 23.11 -17.34
C ASP A 503 3.23 23.01 -16.66
N GLN A 504 4.31 22.78 -17.42
CA GLN A 504 5.67 22.62 -16.88
C GLN A 504 6.41 23.97 -16.69
N ASP A 505 5.92 25.05 -17.29
CA ASP A 505 6.56 26.38 -17.24
C ASP A 505 6.02 27.29 -16.11
N GLU A 506 5.01 26.85 -15.32
CA GLU A 506 4.43 27.62 -14.20
C GLU A 506 5.00 27.25 -12.82
N ASP A 507 5.93 26.29 -12.70
CA ASP A 507 6.60 25.88 -11.44
C ASP A 507 8.07 26.42 -11.35
#